data_66aaaf3ed57c1e263de3ad41a6a9be32
#
_entry.id   66aaaf3ed57c1e263de3ad41a6a9be32
#
_cell.length_a   1.000
_cell.length_b   1.000
_cell.length_c   1.000
_cell.angle_alpha   90.00
_cell.angle_beta   90.00
_cell.angle_gamma   90.00
#
_symmetry.space_group_name_H-M   'P 1'
#
loop_
_entity.id
_entity.type
_entity.pdbx_description
1 polymer ?
#
loop_
_entity_poly.entity_id
_entity_poly.type
_entity_poly.pdbx_seq_one_letter_code
_entity_poly.pdbx_strand_id
1 'polypeptide(L)'
;MNDFTAPFITHHSSLIIQNMLTPDSLNQVAEFHRTFHAPVLETPQIPSEARCKLRVSLLAEELDELREAIAEGDLVAVADALCDLQYVLSGAVLEFGLGDSFKALFDEVQRSNMSKACSTVAEAEATVAEYQAKGVPCHFIESDGKYLVYRDADHKTLKSVNYSPADLAGIVAKTA
;
A
#
# COMPACT_ATOMS: atom_id res chain seq x y z
N MET A 1 -32.98 1.47 -15.38
CA MET A 1 -32.18 0.85 -16.44
C MET A 1 -31.11 1.87 -16.80
N ASN A 2 -29.93 1.79 -16.18
CA ASN A 2 -28.77 2.59 -16.56
C ASN A 2 -27.62 1.60 -16.76
N ASP A 3 -27.30 1.35 -18.04
CA ASP A 3 -26.15 0.56 -18.48
C ASP A 3 -24.88 1.37 -18.19
N PHE A 4 -24.09 0.94 -17.21
CA PHE A 4 -22.70 1.32 -17.07
C PHE A 4 -21.84 0.27 -17.77
N THR A 5 -21.65 0.41 -19.08
CA THR A 5 -20.58 -0.30 -19.80
C THR A 5 -19.30 0.50 -19.65
N ALA A 6 -18.39 0.04 -18.77
CA ALA A 6 -17.03 0.54 -18.71
C ALA A 6 -16.28 0.14 -20.00
N PRO A 7 -15.48 1.02 -20.62
CA PRO A 7 -14.72 0.69 -21.81
C PRO A 7 -13.57 -0.29 -21.48
N PHE A 8 -13.48 -1.36 -22.26
CA PHE A 8 -12.35 -2.29 -22.26
C PHE A 8 -11.06 -1.55 -22.64
N ILE A 9 -10.12 -1.46 -21.72
CA ILE A 9 -8.77 -0.95 -21.98
C ILE A 9 -7.96 -2.07 -22.62
N THR A 10 -7.62 -1.93 -23.89
CA THR A 10 -6.85 -2.90 -24.68
C THR A 10 -5.37 -2.94 -24.29
N HIS A 11 -4.76 -4.12 -24.41
CA HIS A 11 -3.44 -4.58 -23.96
C HIS A 11 -2.19 -3.80 -24.42
N HIS A 12 -2.28 -2.61 -25.00
CA HIS A 12 -1.10 -1.85 -25.47
C HIS A 12 -0.54 -0.84 -24.46
N SER A 13 -1.15 -0.73 -23.29
CA SER A 13 -0.79 0.31 -22.30
C SER A 13 0.19 -0.16 -21.20
N SER A 14 0.48 -1.46 -21.07
CA SER A 14 1.21 -1.99 -19.91
C SER A 14 2.69 -1.59 -19.83
N LEU A 15 3.35 -1.38 -20.95
CA LEU A 15 4.78 -0.98 -20.98
C LEU A 15 5.01 0.52 -20.76
N ILE A 16 4.03 1.34 -21.11
CA ILE A 16 4.11 2.81 -20.91
C ILE A 16 3.78 3.19 -19.47
N ILE A 17 2.87 2.45 -18.83
CA ILE A 17 2.45 2.71 -17.44
C ILE A 17 3.57 2.39 -16.44
N GLN A 18 4.45 1.41 -16.71
CA GLN A 18 5.54 1.06 -15.79
C GLN A 18 6.57 2.17 -15.55
N ASN A 19 6.74 3.11 -16.49
CA ASN A 19 7.70 4.22 -16.36
C ASN A 19 7.09 5.52 -15.83
N MET A 20 5.76 5.61 -15.68
CA MET A 20 5.08 6.86 -15.29
C MET A 20 4.66 6.92 -13.81
N LEU A 21 4.81 5.84 -13.05
CA LEU A 21 4.27 5.74 -11.70
C LEU A 21 5.33 5.58 -10.59
N THR A 22 6.53 6.07 -10.79
CA THR A 22 7.62 5.96 -9.78
C THR A 22 8.14 7.34 -9.37
N PRO A 23 7.54 8.02 -8.38
CA PRO A 23 8.19 9.17 -7.76
C PRO A 23 9.45 8.68 -7.00
N ASP A 24 10.56 9.44 -7.11
CA ASP A 24 11.79 9.18 -6.33
C ASP A 24 11.72 9.83 -4.93
N SER A 25 10.63 9.56 -4.24
CA SER A 25 10.26 10.27 -3.00
C SER A 25 11.28 10.08 -1.88
N LEU A 26 11.89 8.90 -1.75
CA LEU A 26 12.87 8.65 -0.68
C LEU A 26 14.16 9.47 -0.88
N ASN A 27 14.71 9.53 -2.10
CA ASN A 27 15.92 10.31 -2.36
C ASN A 27 15.68 11.81 -2.26
N GLN A 28 14.55 12.31 -2.78
CA GLN A 28 14.19 13.73 -2.68
C GLN A 28 13.97 14.16 -1.23
N VAL A 29 13.28 13.36 -0.42
CA VAL A 29 13.08 13.66 1.00
C VAL A 29 14.38 13.48 1.81
N ALA A 30 15.26 12.54 1.44
CA ALA A 30 16.58 12.44 2.05
C ALA A 30 17.45 13.69 1.78
N GLU A 31 17.37 14.26 0.57
CA GLU A 31 18.03 15.53 0.26
C GLU A 31 17.48 16.67 1.14
N PHE A 32 16.16 16.78 1.26
CA PHE A 32 15.52 17.75 2.15
C PHE A 32 15.98 17.57 3.61
N HIS A 33 15.94 16.35 4.13
CA HIS A 33 16.36 16.06 5.49
C HIS A 33 17.82 16.47 5.74
N ARG A 34 18.74 16.16 4.81
CA ARG A 34 20.14 16.58 4.92
C ARG A 34 20.30 18.10 4.89
N THR A 35 19.56 18.78 3.99
CA THR A 35 19.59 20.25 3.84
C THR A 35 19.09 20.96 5.10
N PHE A 36 18.04 20.47 5.70
CA PHE A 36 17.39 21.07 6.87
C PHE A 36 17.78 20.41 8.19
N HIS A 37 18.84 19.59 8.19
CA HIS A 37 19.37 18.91 9.37
C HIS A 37 18.35 18.02 10.10
N ALA A 38 17.40 17.46 9.38
CA ALA A 38 16.53 16.42 9.88
C ALA A 38 17.22 15.05 9.83
N PRO A 39 16.92 14.11 10.73
CA PRO A 39 17.60 12.82 10.76
C PRO A 39 17.37 11.98 9.50
N VAL A 40 18.43 11.34 9.04
CA VAL A 40 18.42 10.21 8.10
C VAL A 40 19.25 9.12 8.75
N LEU A 41 18.63 8.07 9.26
CA LEU A 41 19.31 6.99 9.94
C LEU A 41 19.72 5.90 8.93
N GLU A 42 20.91 5.35 9.10
CA GLU A 42 21.47 4.33 8.21
C GLU A 42 21.04 2.90 8.59
N THR A 43 20.64 2.70 9.86
CA THR A 43 20.26 1.37 10.36
C THR A 43 18.88 1.38 10.98
N PRO A 44 18.09 0.30 10.80
CA PRO A 44 16.76 0.18 11.37
C PRO A 44 16.74 0.32 12.88
N GLN A 45 15.98 1.27 13.40
CA GLN A 45 15.79 1.50 14.84
C GLN A 45 14.53 2.31 15.12
N ILE A 46 14.05 2.26 16.36
CA ILE A 46 13.04 3.16 16.86
C ILE A 46 13.69 4.45 17.31
N PRO A 47 13.41 5.61 16.71
CA PRO A 47 13.92 6.91 17.12
C PRO A 47 13.50 7.30 18.55
N SER A 48 13.96 8.45 19.04
CA SER A 48 13.47 8.98 20.31
C SER A 48 11.97 9.18 20.30
N GLU A 49 11.34 9.11 21.47
CA GLU A 49 9.88 9.28 21.62
C GLU A 49 9.38 10.59 21.00
N ALA A 50 10.15 11.67 21.16
CA ALA A 50 9.80 12.98 20.59
C ALA A 50 9.77 12.93 19.05
N ARG A 51 10.72 12.21 18.42
CA ARG A 51 10.75 12.05 16.96
C ARG A 51 9.61 11.15 16.48
N CYS A 52 9.35 10.05 17.18
CA CYS A 52 8.20 9.19 16.86
C CYS A 52 6.88 9.96 16.91
N LYS A 53 6.66 10.76 17.97
CA LYS A 53 5.46 11.61 18.11
C LYS A 53 5.35 12.62 16.95
N LEU A 54 6.46 13.27 16.61
CA LEU A 54 6.48 14.21 15.48
C LEU A 54 6.08 13.51 14.17
N ARG A 55 6.65 12.33 13.85
CA ARG A 55 6.29 11.63 12.61
C ARG A 55 4.83 11.21 12.55
N VAL A 56 4.27 10.77 13.68
CA VAL A 56 2.84 10.44 13.76
C VAL A 56 1.98 11.70 13.60
N SER A 57 2.37 12.82 14.21
CA SER A 57 1.65 14.09 14.12
C SER A 57 1.60 14.61 12.69
N LEU A 58 2.74 14.63 11.97
CA LEU A 58 2.80 15.07 10.58
C LEU A 58 1.90 14.21 9.67
N LEU A 59 1.98 12.87 9.80
CA LEU A 59 1.12 11.99 9.02
C LEU A 59 -0.38 12.20 9.31
N ALA A 60 -0.74 12.53 10.55
CA ALA A 60 -2.13 12.80 10.92
C ALA A 60 -2.61 14.13 10.35
N GLU A 61 -1.77 15.16 10.34
CA GLU A 61 -2.03 16.48 9.77
C GLU A 61 -2.35 16.37 8.27
N GLU A 62 -1.47 15.76 7.49
CA GLU A 62 -1.68 15.57 6.05
C GLU A 62 -2.90 14.68 5.73
N LEU A 63 -3.18 13.70 6.59
CA LEU A 63 -4.39 12.89 6.43
C LEU A 63 -5.67 13.69 6.70
N ASP A 64 -5.66 14.62 7.65
CA ASP A 64 -6.80 15.50 7.93
C ASP A 64 -6.99 16.51 6.79
N GLU A 65 -5.92 17.09 6.23
CA GLU A 65 -5.98 17.94 5.04
C GLU A 65 -6.58 17.19 3.83
N LEU A 66 -6.17 15.94 3.61
CA LEU A 66 -6.78 15.10 2.57
C LEU A 66 -8.30 14.92 2.78
N ARG A 67 -8.75 14.72 4.02
CA ARG A 67 -10.18 14.60 4.32
C ARG A 67 -10.96 15.87 4.01
N GLU A 68 -10.39 17.02 4.39
CA GLU A 68 -11.00 18.33 4.12
C GLU A 68 -11.08 18.59 2.62
N ALA A 69 -9.98 18.39 1.88
CA ALA A 69 -9.93 18.56 0.43
C ALA A 69 -10.95 17.67 -0.32
N ILE A 70 -11.11 16.42 0.12
CA ILE A 70 -12.14 15.51 -0.43
C ILE A 70 -13.54 16.03 -0.12
N ALA A 71 -13.80 16.51 1.09
CA ALA A 71 -15.10 17.04 1.49
C ALA A 71 -15.49 18.31 0.71
N GLU A 72 -14.51 19.14 0.36
CA GLU A 72 -14.67 20.35 -0.45
C GLU A 72 -14.76 20.07 -1.95
N GLY A 73 -14.36 18.88 -2.40
CA GLY A 73 -14.31 18.49 -3.81
C GLY A 73 -13.19 19.19 -4.58
N ASP A 74 -12.15 19.67 -3.89
CA ASP A 74 -11.00 20.35 -4.51
C ASP A 74 -9.92 19.33 -4.90
N LEU A 75 -9.89 18.97 -6.19
CA LEU A 75 -8.92 18.02 -6.72
C LEU A 75 -7.46 18.52 -6.61
N VAL A 76 -7.23 19.82 -6.63
CA VAL A 76 -5.87 20.38 -6.52
C VAL A 76 -5.39 20.21 -5.07
N ALA A 77 -6.22 20.55 -4.09
CA ALA A 77 -5.93 20.33 -2.69
C ALA A 77 -5.78 18.81 -2.36
N VAL A 78 -6.59 17.95 -2.98
CA VAL A 78 -6.41 16.48 -2.87
C VAL A 78 -5.06 16.03 -3.40
N ALA A 79 -4.60 16.58 -4.53
CA ALA A 79 -3.30 16.22 -5.09
C ALA A 79 -2.14 16.70 -4.22
N ASP A 80 -2.25 17.89 -3.64
CA ASP A 80 -1.28 18.46 -2.70
C ASP A 80 -1.17 17.58 -1.44
N ALA A 81 -2.27 17.35 -0.75
CA ALA A 81 -2.32 16.49 0.44
C ALA A 81 -1.79 15.06 0.19
N LEU A 82 -2.04 14.47 -0.98
CA LEU A 82 -1.46 13.16 -1.33
C LEU A 82 0.06 13.22 -1.54
N CYS A 83 0.57 14.32 -2.11
CA CYS A 83 2.02 14.53 -2.23
C CYS A 83 2.65 14.71 -0.85
N ASP A 84 2.03 15.49 0.04
CA ASP A 84 2.54 15.75 1.38
C ASP A 84 2.47 14.50 2.26
N LEU A 85 1.40 13.70 2.19
CA LEU A 85 1.35 12.37 2.81
C LEU A 85 2.51 11.48 2.36
N GLN A 86 2.82 11.44 1.05
CA GLN A 86 3.96 10.68 0.55
C GLN A 86 5.28 11.26 1.06
N TYR A 87 5.38 12.58 1.16
CA TYR A 87 6.58 13.29 1.62
C TYR A 87 6.87 12.99 3.08
N VAL A 88 5.90 13.18 3.96
CA VAL A 88 6.05 12.92 5.41
C VAL A 88 6.21 11.43 5.72
N LEU A 89 5.57 10.53 4.93
CA LEU A 89 5.78 9.09 5.01
C LEU A 89 7.23 8.73 4.67
N SER A 90 7.78 9.28 3.59
CA SER A 90 9.18 9.06 3.21
C SER A 90 10.14 9.56 4.30
N GLY A 91 9.85 10.71 4.90
CA GLY A 91 10.59 11.22 6.06
C GLY A 91 10.54 10.28 7.27
N ALA A 92 9.39 9.66 7.54
CA ALA A 92 9.28 8.65 8.59
C ALA A 92 10.17 7.42 8.27
N VAL A 93 10.09 6.89 7.05
CA VAL A 93 10.95 5.77 6.60
C VAL A 93 12.42 6.05 6.85
N LEU A 94 12.90 7.25 6.50
CA LEU A 94 14.30 7.66 6.68
C LEU A 94 14.69 7.79 8.15
N GLU A 95 13.80 8.32 8.99
CA GLU A 95 14.10 8.46 10.42
C GLU A 95 14.02 7.15 11.20
N PHE A 96 13.32 6.14 10.68
CA PHE A 96 13.37 4.79 11.26
C PHE A 96 14.54 3.96 10.69
N GLY A 97 15.40 4.53 9.84
CA GLY A 97 16.56 3.85 9.26
C GLY A 97 16.19 2.76 8.27
N LEU A 98 15.01 2.87 7.65
CA LEU A 98 14.48 1.87 6.72
C LEU A 98 14.73 2.22 5.25
N GLY A 99 15.43 3.34 4.95
CA GLY A 99 15.59 3.86 3.60
C GLY A 99 16.12 2.83 2.62
N ASP A 100 17.25 2.20 2.92
CA ASP A 100 17.92 1.23 2.05
C ASP A 100 17.12 -0.08 1.88
N SER A 101 16.35 -0.47 2.90
CA SER A 101 15.56 -1.71 2.88
C SER A 101 14.12 -1.50 2.44
N PHE A 102 13.64 -0.27 2.31
CA PHE A 102 12.21 0.01 2.13
C PHE A 102 11.64 -0.60 0.85
N LYS A 103 12.42 -0.60 -0.24
CA LYS A 103 12.00 -1.28 -1.47
C LYS A 103 11.75 -2.78 -1.23
N ALA A 104 12.66 -3.46 -0.57
CA ALA A 104 12.52 -4.89 -0.28
C ALA A 104 11.35 -5.18 0.67
N LEU A 105 11.13 -4.31 1.67
CA LEU A 105 9.99 -4.39 2.57
C LEU A 105 8.67 -4.21 1.81
N PHE A 106 8.60 -3.24 0.92
CA PHE A 106 7.41 -2.97 0.10
C PHE A 106 7.13 -4.10 -0.90
N ASP A 107 8.17 -4.62 -1.56
CA ASP A 107 8.07 -5.77 -2.47
C ASP A 107 7.53 -7.01 -1.73
N GLU A 108 7.97 -7.24 -0.49
CA GLU A 108 7.48 -8.35 0.33
C GLU A 108 6.02 -8.16 0.75
N VAL A 109 5.62 -6.93 1.10
CA VAL A 109 4.21 -6.59 1.35
C VAL A 109 3.37 -6.80 0.09
N GLN A 110 3.88 -6.40 -1.08
CA GLN A 110 3.23 -6.63 -2.38
C GLN A 110 3.09 -8.12 -2.66
N ARG A 111 4.14 -8.92 -2.51
CA ARG A 111 4.09 -10.37 -2.65
C ARG A 111 3.01 -10.98 -1.76
N SER A 112 2.99 -10.58 -0.49
CA SER A 112 1.98 -11.03 0.47
C SER A 112 0.57 -10.64 0.03
N ASN A 113 0.37 -9.40 -0.41
CA ASN A 113 -0.93 -8.93 -0.89
C ASN A 113 -1.40 -9.69 -2.14
N MET A 114 -0.51 -9.97 -3.08
CA MET A 114 -0.83 -10.75 -4.28
C MET A 114 -1.14 -12.22 -3.99
N SER A 115 -0.67 -12.78 -2.87
CA SER A 115 -1.03 -14.13 -2.43
C SER A 115 -2.47 -14.26 -1.91
N LYS A 116 -3.23 -13.17 -1.86
CA LYS A 116 -4.68 -13.21 -1.61
C LYS A 116 -5.47 -13.81 -2.79
N ALA A 117 -4.95 -13.71 -4.01
CA ALA A 117 -5.58 -14.29 -5.18
C ALA A 117 -5.39 -15.81 -5.21
N CYS A 118 -6.48 -16.54 -5.45
CA CYS A 118 -6.44 -17.99 -5.65
C CYS A 118 -5.92 -18.32 -7.06
N SER A 119 -5.15 -19.39 -7.16
CA SER A 119 -4.56 -19.86 -8.41
C SER A 119 -5.46 -20.84 -9.18
N THR A 120 -6.42 -21.46 -8.50
CA THR A 120 -7.34 -22.45 -9.06
C THR A 120 -8.76 -22.23 -8.55
N VAL A 121 -9.75 -22.76 -9.29
CA VAL A 121 -11.16 -22.78 -8.85
C VAL A 121 -11.30 -23.49 -7.51
N ALA A 122 -10.66 -24.66 -7.34
CA ALA A 122 -10.72 -25.45 -6.12
C ALA A 122 -10.21 -24.66 -4.89
N GLU A 123 -9.14 -23.87 -5.07
CA GLU A 123 -8.63 -22.97 -4.03
C GLU A 123 -9.64 -21.87 -3.67
N ALA A 124 -10.30 -21.30 -4.68
CA ALA A 124 -11.32 -20.28 -4.49
C ALA A 124 -12.57 -20.83 -3.77
N GLU A 125 -13.05 -22.01 -4.18
CA GLU A 125 -14.16 -22.71 -3.54
C GLU A 125 -13.85 -23.04 -2.07
N ALA A 126 -12.66 -23.54 -1.78
CA ALA A 126 -12.19 -23.80 -0.42
C ALA A 126 -12.13 -22.51 0.42
N THR A 127 -11.65 -21.42 -0.18
CA THR A 127 -11.60 -20.10 0.46
C THR A 127 -13.00 -19.60 0.80
N VAL A 128 -13.94 -19.67 -0.15
CA VAL A 128 -15.33 -19.25 0.07
C VAL A 128 -15.97 -20.11 1.18
N ALA A 129 -15.79 -21.43 1.14
CA ALA A 129 -16.33 -22.33 2.15
C ALA A 129 -15.79 -21.99 3.56
N GLU A 130 -14.50 -21.67 3.69
CA GLU A 130 -13.91 -21.30 4.97
C GLU A 130 -14.51 -19.99 5.53
N TYR A 131 -14.71 -18.97 4.70
CA TYR A 131 -15.31 -17.71 5.13
C TYR A 131 -16.79 -17.85 5.44
N GLN A 132 -17.54 -18.61 4.64
CA GLN A 132 -18.94 -18.91 4.90
C GLN A 132 -19.15 -19.67 6.21
N ALA A 133 -18.28 -20.61 6.53
CA ALA A 133 -18.29 -21.31 7.82
C ALA A 133 -18.05 -20.36 9.02
N LYS A 134 -17.38 -19.22 8.79
CA LYS A 134 -17.19 -18.13 9.77
C LYS A 134 -18.32 -17.10 9.77
N GLY A 135 -19.38 -17.32 9.01
CA GLY A 135 -20.51 -16.39 8.89
C GLY A 135 -20.22 -15.14 8.06
N VAL A 136 -19.22 -15.20 7.17
CA VAL A 136 -18.84 -14.11 6.27
C VAL A 136 -19.32 -14.46 4.84
N PRO A 137 -20.43 -13.87 4.35
CA PRO A 137 -20.87 -14.03 2.99
C PRO A 137 -19.83 -13.48 2.01
N CYS A 138 -19.51 -14.29 1.01
CA CYS A 138 -18.50 -13.94 0.00
C CYS A 138 -18.70 -14.77 -1.26
N HIS A 139 -18.15 -14.28 -2.35
CA HIS A 139 -18.12 -14.94 -3.65
C HIS A 139 -16.74 -14.77 -4.29
N PHE A 140 -16.48 -15.51 -5.35
CA PHE A 140 -15.30 -15.27 -6.17
C PHE A 140 -15.66 -14.97 -7.62
N ILE A 141 -14.76 -14.28 -8.29
CA ILE A 141 -14.79 -14.03 -9.73
C ILE A 141 -13.48 -14.50 -10.34
N GLU A 142 -13.52 -14.90 -11.62
CA GLU A 142 -12.32 -15.13 -12.41
C GLU A 142 -11.86 -13.84 -13.07
N SER A 143 -10.56 -13.56 -13.00
CA SER A 143 -9.92 -12.42 -13.67
C SER A 143 -8.48 -12.78 -14.03
N ASP A 144 -8.12 -12.69 -15.30
CA ASP A 144 -6.76 -12.93 -15.83
C ASP A 144 -6.10 -14.23 -15.32
N GLY A 145 -6.88 -15.33 -15.30
CA GLY A 145 -6.41 -16.64 -14.86
C GLY A 145 -6.18 -16.76 -13.35
N LYS A 146 -6.71 -15.83 -12.56
CA LYS A 146 -6.78 -15.87 -11.10
C LYS A 146 -8.23 -15.85 -10.64
N TYR A 147 -8.47 -16.32 -9.41
CA TYR A 147 -9.78 -16.30 -8.78
C TYR A 147 -9.71 -15.40 -7.55
N LEU A 148 -10.50 -14.34 -7.58
CA LEU A 148 -10.47 -13.28 -6.57
C LEU A 148 -11.69 -13.39 -5.68
N VAL A 149 -11.49 -13.58 -4.38
CA VAL A 149 -12.58 -13.75 -3.41
C VAL A 149 -12.88 -12.41 -2.74
N TYR A 150 -14.15 -12.01 -2.79
CA TYR A 150 -14.63 -10.74 -2.23
C TYR A 150 -15.72 -10.97 -1.19
N ARG A 151 -15.67 -10.15 -0.13
CA ARG A 151 -16.75 -10.07 0.85
C ARG A 151 -17.95 -9.33 0.24
N ASP A 152 -19.16 -9.89 0.39
CA ASP A 152 -20.37 -9.35 -0.24
C ASP A 152 -20.75 -7.97 0.30
N ALA A 153 -20.50 -7.70 1.57
CA ALA A 153 -20.93 -6.47 2.23
C ALA A 153 -20.23 -5.20 1.74
N ASP A 154 -18.94 -5.28 1.34
CA ASP A 154 -18.12 -4.09 1.04
C ASP A 154 -17.09 -4.33 -0.07
N HIS A 155 -17.19 -5.44 -0.78
CA HIS A 155 -16.24 -5.87 -1.83
C HIS A 155 -14.77 -5.94 -1.38
N LYS A 156 -14.52 -6.08 -0.08
CA LYS A 156 -13.16 -6.27 0.44
C LYS A 156 -12.59 -7.58 -0.06
N THR A 157 -11.39 -7.52 -0.67
CA THR A 157 -10.62 -8.70 -1.06
C THR A 157 -10.26 -9.54 0.17
N LEU A 158 -10.63 -10.82 0.14
CA LEU A 158 -10.37 -11.77 1.21
C LEU A 158 -9.07 -12.54 0.94
N LYS A 159 -8.50 -13.10 2.01
CA LYS A 159 -7.28 -13.90 1.92
C LYS A 159 -7.61 -15.30 1.43
N SER A 160 -6.89 -15.78 0.43
CA SER A 160 -6.92 -17.19 0.00
C SER A 160 -6.57 -18.12 1.16
N VAL A 161 -7.03 -19.36 1.13
CA VAL A 161 -6.59 -20.43 2.05
C VAL A 161 -5.07 -20.66 1.98
N ASN A 162 -4.43 -20.29 0.87
CA ASN A 162 -2.98 -20.33 0.66
C ASN A 162 -2.31 -18.95 0.85
N TYR A 163 -2.99 -18.00 1.50
CA TYR A 163 -2.40 -16.69 1.79
C TYR A 163 -1.09 -16.82 2.56
N SER A 164 -0.06 -16.13 2.08
CA SER A 164 1.28 -16.11 2.67
C SER A 164 1.56 -14.74 3.30
N PRO A 165 1.60 -14.63 4.63
CA PRO A 165 1.95 -13.38 5.33
C PRO A 165 3.31 -12.84 4.91
N ALA A 166 3.50 -11.52 5.02
CA ALA A 166 4.79 -10.89 4.74
C ALA A 166 5.80 -11.22 5.85
N ASP A 167 7.02 -11.63 5.46
CA ASP A 167 8.16 -11.78 6.36
C ASP A 167 9.04 -10.52 6.36
N LEU A 168 8.61 -9.51 7.10
CA LEU A 168 9.35 -8.27 7.24
C LEU A 168 10.51 -8.39 8.23
N ALA A 169 10.41 -9.29 9.21
CA ALA A 169 11.43 -9.47 10.23
C ALA A 169 12.75 -9.95 9.63
N GLY A 170 12.70 -10.89 8.68
CA GLY A 170 13.88 -11.38 7.98
C GLY A 170 14.59 -10.33 7.13
N ILE A 171 13.85 -9.31 6.65
CA ILE A 171 14.44 -8.20 5.88
C ILE A 171 15.10 -7.18 6.81
N VAL A 172 14.37 -6.77 7.87
CA VAL A 172 14.88 -5.80 8.85
C VAL A 172 16.15 -6.33 9.53
N ALA A 173 16.19 -7.60 9.89
CA ALA A 173 17.36 -8.21 10.55
C ALA A 173 18.63 -8.26 9.68
N LYS A 174 18.51 -8.18 8.35
CA LYS A 174 19.66 -8.19 7.42
C LYS A 174 20.29 -6.81 7.24
N THR A 175 19.58 -5.76 7.63
CA THR A 175 20.00 -4.36 7.46
C THR A 175 20.26 -3.65 8.78
N ALA A 176 20.10 -4.35 9.91
CA ALA A 176 20.37 -3.87 11.27
C ALA A 176 21.84 -3.98 11.66
#